data_fa65fe59f5020561f0d5b435e87d67ca
#
_entry.id   fa65fe59f5020561f0d5b435e87d67ca
#
_cell.length_a   1.000
_cell.length_b   1.000
_cell.length_c   1.000
_cell.angle_alpha   90.00
_cell.angle_beta   90.00
_cell.angle_gamma   90.00
#
_symmetry.space_group_name_H-M   'P 1'
#
loop_
_entity.id
_entity.type
_entity.pdbx_description
1 polymer ?
#
loop_
_entity_poly.entity_id
_entity_poly.type
_entity_poly.pdbx_seq_one_letter_code
_entity_poly.pdbx_strand_id
1 'polypeptide(L)'
;MTYGLQLYAKLDGADNTLPLKDDWRSFSIGYSQGGAAALAVQRYIEANNLSDELHFRGTLCGDGPYDLIATMRYYMDDDGTSYDVATAHRQDQVTLPAVLPMIMNGMIVSNPTMSVHELSDYFSQSFLDTGIMDWLSGKDMSLDDINNAWLSQIDNGSVTIGDKTYPAPANMNEMFFEQEVPGMIWGTTTVAWAMLNKIFTPGFYNYMKDPAHFLSTPAMTGDAYEDMHSALVANNVCTGWQPLHRIQFAHSKGDMIVPYGNYLAFCEAHPDGEDDWYRVDNTFSDKDHLNAGTAFVMSLGTKFFDYFQWIDAAAPTDVKTVYGLPLTVYGSVYDLQGRKLQGKPTQKGIYIMNGRKTIVK
;
A
#
# COMPACT_ATOMS: atom_id res chain seq x y z
N MET A 1 -13.91 7.23 -6.05
CA MET A 1 -13.34 7.25 -7.41
C MET A 1 -14.14 6.33 -8.34
N THR A 2 -14.21 5.04 -8.12
CA THR A 2 -14.96 4.07 -8.95
C THR A 2 -16.42 4.48 -9.19
N TYR A 3 -17.14 4.90 -8.15
CA TYR A 3 -18.52 5.38 -8.28
C TYR A 3 -18.64 6.62 -9.18
N GLY A 4 -17.66 7.54 -9.13
CA GLY A 4 -17.62 8.70 -10.03
C GLY A 4 -17.43 8.31 -11.49
N LEU A 5 -16.59 7.33 -11.79
CA LEU A 5 -16.42 6.80 -13.14
C LEU A 5 -17.67 6.10 -13.65
N GLN A 6 -18.35 5.30 -12.80
CA GLN A 6 -19.63 4.68 -13.14
C GLN A 6 -20.70 5.71 -13.45
N LEU A 7 -20.78 6.77 -12.62
CA LEU A 7 -21.73 7.85 -12.83
C LEU A 7 -21.44 8.60 -14.13
N TYR A 8 -20.16 8.90 -14.39
CA TYR A 8 -19.74 9.58 -15.62
C TYR A 8 -20.06 8.74 -16.87
N ALA A 9 -19.75 7.44 -16.84
CA ALA A 9 -20.06 6.52 -17.93
C ALA A 9 -21.57 6.39 -18.20
N LYS A 10 -22.42 6.46 -17.15
CA LYS A 10 -23.89 6.46 -17.28
C LYS A 10 -24.46 7.77 -17.83
N LEU A 11 -23.75 8.89 -17.62
CA LEU A 11 -24.16 10.20 -18.12
C LEU A 11 -23.63 10.46 -19.53
N ASP A 12 -22.75 9.60 -20.03
CA ASP A 12 -22.23 9.71 -21.40
C ASP A 12 -23.35 9.54 -22.39
N GLY A 13 -23.51 10.51 -23.28
CA GLY A 13 -24.59 10.54 -24.27
C GLY A 13 -25.81 11.40 -23.93
N ALA A 14 -25.92 11.93 -22.68
CA ALA A 14 -27.03 12.76 -22.26
C ALA A 14 -26.65 14.21 -22.01
N ASP A 15 -26.10 14.97 -22.86
CA ASP A 15 -25.69 16.37 -22.64
C ASP A 15 -24.23 16.58 -22.23
N ASN A 16 -23.35 15.67 -22.62
CA ASN A 16 -21.94 15.72 -22.26
C ASN A 16 -21.15 16.54 -23.29
N THR A 17 -20.52 17.61 -22.86
CA THR A 17 -19.66 18.44 -23.72
C THR A 17 -18.33 17.76 -24.11
N LEU A 18 -17.97 16.68 -23.43
CA LEU A 18 -16.79 15.86 -23.69
C LEU A 18 -17.20 14.37 -23.71
N PRO A 19 -17.91 13.92 -24.74
CA PRO A 19 -18.36 12.53 -24.81
C PRO A 19 -17.15 11.59 -24.87
N LEU A 20 -17.24 10.49 -24.10
CA LEU A 20 -16.27 9.40 -24.22
C LEU A 20 -16.41 8.77 -25.61
N LYS A 21 -15.29 8.37 -26.20
CA LYS A 21 -15.30 7.56 -27.42
C LYS A 21 -15.79 6.15 -27.09
N ASP A 22 -16.34 5.44 -28.05
CA ASP A 22 -16.82 4.06 -27.86
C ASP A 22 -15.72 3.10 -27.39
N ASP A 23 -14.45 3.42 -27.70
CA ASP A 23 -13.26 2.65 -27.33
C ASP A 23 -12.51 3.22 -26.12
N TRP A 24 -13.17 4.01 -25.27
CA TRP A 24 -12.53 4.58 -24.08
C TRP A 24 -12.03 3.49 -23.11
N ARG A 25 -10.99 3.82 -22.38
CA ARG A 25 -10.32 2.91 -21.45
C ARG A 25 -10.05 3.61 -20.14
N SER A 26 -10.12 2.89 -19.04
CA SER A 26 -9.76 3.40 -17.73
C SER A 26 -8.60 2.63 -17.13
N PHE A 27 -7.81 3.35 -16.34
CA PHE A 27 -6.66 2.84 -15.62
C PHE A 27 -6.67 3.41 -14.21
N SER A 28 -6.10 2.69 -13.27
CA SER A 28 -5.81 3.23 -11.95
C SER A 28 -4.35 3.62 -11.89
N ILE A 29 -4.06 4.77 -11.29
CA ILE A 29 -2.69 5.27 -11.15
C ILE A 29 -2.50 5.95 -9.81
N GLY A 30 -1.36 5.74 -9.18
CA GLY A 30 -1.03 6.42 -7.94
C GLY A 30 0.42 6.23 -7.52
N TYR A 31 0.89 7.15 -6.69
CA TYR A 31 2.22 7.14 -6.10
C TYR A 31 2.13 7.20 -4.58
N SER A 32 3.05 6.58 -3.85
CA SER A 32 3.07 6.51 -2.39
C SER A 32 1.77 5.89 -1.85
N GLN A 33 1.09 6.50 -0.89
CA GLN A 33 -0.25 6.07 -0.45
C GLN A 33 -1.21 5.90 -1.64
N GLY A 34 -1.09 6.76 -2.67
CA GLY A 34 -1.87 6.64 -3.91
C GLY A 34 -1.56 5.36 -4.69
N GLY A 35 -0.34 4.83 -4.62
CA GLY A 35 0.06 3.56 -5.23
C GLY A 35 -0.70 2.38 -4.63
N ALA A 36 -0.75 2.29 -3.30
CA ALA A 36 -1.56 1.27 -2.61
C ALA A 36 -3.06 1.46 -2.88
N ALA A 37 -3.55 2.70 -2.89
CA ALA A 37 -4.93 3.01 -3.23
C ALA A 37 -5.28 2.60 -4.67
N ALA A 38 -4.37 2.82 -5.62
CA ALA A 38 -4.56 2.42 -7.02
C ALA A 38 -4.68 0.90 -7.16
N LEU A 39 -3.85 0.14 -6.43
CA LEU A 39 -3.91 -1.32 -6.41
C LEU A 39 -5.20 -1.83 -5.74
N ALA A 40 -5.59 -1.20 -4.62
CA ALA A 40 -6.85 -1.51 -3.95
C ALA A 40 -8.08 -1.24 -4.84
N VAL A 41 -8.03 -0.19 -5.67
CA VAL A 41 -9.07 0.12 -6.66
C VAL A 41 -9.18 -0.99 -7.70
N GLN A 42 -8.06 -1.49 -8.24
CA GLN A 42 -8.09 -2.64 -9.16
C GLN A 42 -8.71 -3.86 -8.49
N ARG A 43 -8.23 -4.22 -7.28
CA ARG A 43 -8.80 -5.32 -6.51
C ARG A 43 -10.31 -5.20 -6.33
N TYR A 44 -10.80 -4.00 -6.00
CA TYR A 44 -12.23 -3.72 -5.85
C TYR A 44 -12.99 -3.86 -7.17
N ILE A 45 -12.47 -3.31 -8.26
CA ILE A 45 -13.09 -3.39 -9.60
C ILE A 45 -13.25 -4.86 -10.01
N GLU A 46 -12.19 -5.65 -9.87
CA GLU A 46 -12.18 -7.06 -10.27
C GLU A 46 -13.06 -7.92 -9.37
N ALA A 47 -13.00 -7.72 -8.05
CA ALA A 47 -13.83 -8.45 -7.09
C ALA A 47 -15.34 -8.20 -7.28
N ASN A 48 -15.72 -7.05 -7.81
CA ASN A 48 -17.11 -6.70 -8.07
C ASN A 48 -17.53 -6.84 -9.55
N ASN A 49 -16.68 -7.41 -10.40
CA ASN A 49 -16.91 -7.61 -11.84
C ASN A 49 -17.25 -6.32 -12.60
N LEU A 50 -16.59 -5.21 -12.23
CA LEU A 50 -16.82 -3.89 -12.82
C LEU A 50 -15.90 -3.58 -14.00
N SER A 51 -15.00 -4.50 -14.38
CA SER A 51 -13.97 -4.25 -15.40
C SER A 51 -14.58 -3.92 -16.77
N ASP A 52 -15.60 -4.65 -17.18
CA ASP A 52 -16.27 -4.41 -18.47
C ASP A 52 -17.03 -3.07 -18.45
N GLU A 53 -17.79 -2.78 -17.36
CA GLU A 53 -18.56 -1.53 -17.21
C GLU A 53 -17.65 -0.30 -17.20
N LEU A 54 -16.48 -0.41 -16.57
CA LEU A 54 -15.51 0.67 -16.44
C LEU A 54 -14.47 0.68 -17.55
N HIS A 55 -14.53 -0.23 -18.50
CA HIS A 55 -13.50 -0.42 -19.53
C HIS A 55 -12.10 -0.47 -18.93
N PHE A 56 -11.98 -1.10 -17.76
CA PHE A 56 -10.76 -1.12 -16.96
C PHE A 56 -9.69 -2.00 -17.60
N ARG A 57 -8.44 -1.51 -17.63
CA ARG A 57 -7.31 -2.18 -18.29
C ARG A 57 -6.20 -2.59 -17.34
N GLY A 58 -6.06 -1.93 -16.19
CA GLY A 58 -5.05 -2.25 -15.20
C GLY A 58 -4.52 -1.02 -14.46
N THR A 59 -3.40 -1.21 -13.78
CA THR A 59 -2.90 -0.26 -12.79
C THR A 59 -1.43 0.09 -13.01
N LEU A 60 -1.09 1.36 -12.74
CA LEU A 60 0.26 1.86 -12.59
C LEU A 60 0.47 2.30 -11.14
N CYS A 61 1.33 1.59 -10.40
CA CYS A 61 1.61 1.81 -8.98
C CYS A 61 3.05 2.31 -8.80
N GLY A 62 3.23 3.43 -8.12
CA GLY A 62 4.54 3.94 -7.72
C GLY A 62 4.71 3.88 -6.21
N ASP A 63 5.81 3.31 -5.72
CA ASP A 63 6.30 3.30 -4.32
C ASP A 63 5.18 3.23 -3.26
N GLY A 64 4.22 2.30 -3.43
CA GLY A 64 3.07 2.20 -2.56
C GLY A 64 3.30 1.28 -1.36
N PRO A 65 2.74 1.61 -0.19
CA PRO A 65 2.74 0.73 0.98
C PRO A 65 1.70 -0.40 0.79
N TYR A 66 2.04 -1.38 -0.03
CA TYR A 66 1.13 -2.48 -0.39
C TYR A 66 0.95 -3.48 0.73
N ASP A 67 1.97 -3.61 1.60
CA ASP A 67 1.98 -4.44 2.79
C ASP A 67 2.55 -3.66 3.98
N LEU A 68 1.69 -3.29 4.92
CA LEU A 68 2.09 -2.50 6.09
C LEU A 68 2.96 -3.32 7.05
N ILE A 69 2.81 -4.64 7.09
CA ILE A 69 3.68 -5.51 7.90
C ILE A 69 5.07 -5.59 7.30
N ALA A 70 5.19 -5.73 5.97
CA ALA A 70 6.49 -5.68 5.30
C ALA A 70 7.21 -4.34 5.55
N THR A 71 6.47 -3.24 5.57
CA THR A 71 6.99 -1.91 5.91
C THR A 71 7.52 -1.85 7.35
N MET A 72 6.77 -2.35 8.32
CA MET A 72 7.18 -2.37 9.73
C MET A 72 8.41 -3.26 9.95
N ARG A 73 8.45 -4.42 9.32
CA ARG A 73 9.60 -5.31 9.36
C ARG A 73 10.87 -4.64 8.87
N TYR A 74 10.80 -3.97 7.73
CA TYR A 74 11.94 -3.23 7.19
C TYR A 74 12.54 -2.26 8.20
N TYR A 75 11.71 -1.49 8.91
CA TYR A 75 12.19 -0.54 9.89
C TYR A 75 12.73 -1.18 11.18
N MET A 76 12.21 -2.35 11.56
CA MET A 76 12.59 -3.02 12.81
C MET A 76 13.72 -4.03 12.63
N ASP A 77 14.03 -4.42 11.41
CA ASP A 77 15.00 -5.47 11.12
C ASP A 77 16.42 -4.91 10.97
N ASP A 78 17.41 -5.66 11.47
CA ASP A 78 18.83 -5.31 11.43
C ASP A 78 19.64 -6.41 10.72
N ASP A 79 18.99 -7.34 10.03
CA ASP A 79 19.67 -8.50 9.48
C ASP A 79 20.41 -8.24 8.17
N GLY A 80 20.46 -6.99 7.71
CA GLY A 80 21.13 -6.63 6.46
C GLY A 80 20.43 -7.14 5.21
N THR A 81 19.25 -7.77 5.35
CA THR A 81 18.37 -8.11 4.23
C THR A 81 17.53 -6.92 3.79
N SER A 82 17.77 -5.76 4.37
CA SER A 82 17.24 -4.53 3.83
C SER A 82 17.61 -4.50 2.35
N TYR A 83 16.62 -4.52 1.51
CA TYR A 83 16.72 -4.60 0.06
C TYR A 83 17.48 -3.44 -0.54
N ASP A 84 18.14 -2.68 0.30
CA ASP A 84 18.72 -1.44 -0.06
C ASP A 84 20.11 -1.23 0.52
N VAL A 85 21.05 -1.42 -0.37
CA VAL A 85 22.46 -1.13 -0.15
C VAL A 85 22.76 0.37 -0.26
N ALA A 86 21.84 1.17 -0.84
CA ALA A 86 22.05 2.57 -1.15
C ALA A 86 21.53 3.52 -0.06
N THR A 87 20.51 3.09 0.68
CA THR A 87 20.01 3.85 1.82
C THR A 87 20.78 3.45 3.07
N ALA A 88 21.18 4.42 3.84
CA ALA A 88 21.79 4.20 5.15
C ALA A 88 20.72 3.75 6.18
N HIS A 89 19.82 2.83 5.80
CA HIS A 89 18.82 2.29 6.71
C HIS A 89 19.52 1.73 7.96
N ARG A 90 18.99 2.09 9.10
CA ARG A 90 19.42 1.57 10.38
C ARG A 90 18.22 1.08 11.16
N GLN A 91 18.38 -0.03 11.83
CA GLN A 91 17.36 -0.60 12.69
C GLN A 91 16.70 0.49 13.56
N ASP A 92 15.38 0.43 13.63
CA ASP A 92 14.50 1.30 14.42
C ASP A 92 14.44 2.76 13.98
N GLN A 93 15.18 3.19 12.97
CA GLN A 93 15.12 4.56 12.48
C GLN A 93 14.02 4.72 11.44
N VAL A 94 13.11 5.65 11.67
CA VAL A 94 12.01 5.94 10.73
C VAL A 94 11.93 7.43 10.44
N THR A 95 11.85 7.73 9.16
CA THR A 95 11.52 9.08 8.68
C THR A 95 10.00 9.26 8.60
N LEU A 96 9.54 10.50 8.57
CA LEU A 96 8.10 10.85 8.60
C LEU A 96 7.30 10.10 9.69
N PRO A 97 7.76 10.12 10.95
CA PRO A 97 7.16 9.33 12.02
C PRO A 97 5.69 9.67 12.30
N ALA A 98 5.19 10.84 11.84
CA ALA A 98 3.77 11.21 11.92
C ALA A 98 2.83 10.26 11.16
N VAL A 99 3.34 9.55 10.15
CA VAL A 99 2.53 8.61 9.36
C VAL A 99 2.08 7.41 10.21
N LEU A 100 2.90 7.00 11.19
CA LEU A 100 2.58 5.86 12.05
C LEU A 100 1.30 6.07 12.89
N PRO A 101 1.19 7.14 13.71
CA PRO A 101 -0.05 7.37 14.45
C PRO A 101 -1.24 7.70 13.53
N MET A 102 -1.02 8.28 12.35
CA MET A 102 -2.08 8.47 11.37
C MET A 102 -2.67 7.15 10.88
N ILE A 103 -1.81 6.19 10.50
CA ILE A 103 -2.25 4.86 10.04
C ILE A 103 -2.94 4.13 11.19
N MET A 104 -2.33 4.07 12.37
CA MET A 104 -2.87 3.32 13.50
C MET A 104 -4.17 3.91 14.03
N ASN A 105 -4.28 5.24 14.08
CA ASN A 105 -5.55 5.90 14.39
C ASN A 105 -6.62 5.60 13.33
N GLY A 106 -6.23 5.56 12.06
CA GLY A 106 -7.11 5.14 10.97
C GLY A 106 -7.66 3.74 11.17
N MET A 107 -6.83 2.78 11.62
CA MET A 107 -7.28 1.41 11.94
C MET A 107 -8.29 1.41 13.11
N ILE A 108 -8.01 2.17 14.17
CA ILE A 108 -8.90 2.28 15.34
C ILE A 108 -10.26 2.86 14.95
N VAL A 109 -10.26 3.98 14.20
CA VAL A 109 -11.50 4.70 13.88
C VAL A 109 -12.33 4.00 12.81
N SER A 110 -11.69 3.37 11.83
CA SER A 110 -12.40 2.73 10.71
C SER A 110 -12.89 1.31 10.99
N ASN A 111 -12.39 0.67 12.04
CA ASN A 111 -12.73 -0.69 12.38
C ASN A 111 -13.50 -0.74 13.71
N PRO A 112 -14.81 -1.07 13.71
CA PRO A 112 -15.61 -1.10 14.93
C PRO A 112 -15.06 -2.01 16.03
N THR A 113 -14.37 -3.11 15.70
CA THR A 113 -13.78 -4.02 16.67
C THR A 113 -12.58 -3.44 17.38
N MET A 114 -11.95 -2.42 16.78
CA MET A 114 -10.82 -1.71 17.38
C MET A 114 -11.22 -0.49 18.23
N SER A 115 -12.48 -0.13 18.27
CA SER A 115 -12.98 1.06 18.98
C SER A 115 -12.78 1.04 20.50
N VAL A 116 -12.34 -0.09 21.05
CA VAL A 116 -11.99 -0.25 22.47
C VAL A 116 -10.53 0.08 22.77
N HIS A 117 -9.70 0.30 21.74
CA HIS A 117 -8.29 0.59 21.83
C HIS A 117 -8.00 2.08 21.61
N GLU A 118 -6.91 2.52 22.18
CA GLU A 118 -6.43 3.91 22.07
C GLU A 118 -4.97 3.93 21.57
N LEU A 119 -4.51 5.06 21.06
CA LEU A 119 -3.12 5.19 20.61
C LEU A 119 -2.09 5.02 21.74
N SER A 120 -2.49 5.25 22.99
CA SER A 120 -1.67 4.99 24.18
C SER A 120 -1.38 3.49 24.44
N ASP A 121 -2.12 2.58 23.80
CA ASP A 121 -1.81 1.15 23.85
C ASP A 121 -0.54 0.83 23.05
N TYR A 122 -0.24 1.65 22.06
CA TYR A 122 0.82 1.42 21.08
C TYR A 122 2.00 2.39 21.21
N PHE A 123 1.73 3.66 21.48
CA PHE A 123 2.75 4.72 21.57
C PHE A 123 3.11 5.06 23.01
N SER A 124 4.39 5.36 23.24
CA SER A 124 4.86 5.81 24.54
C SER A 124 4.20 7.14 24.92
N GLN A 125 3.97 7.34 26.21
CA GLN A 125 3.40 8.60 26.71
C GLN A 125 4.26 9.81 26.28
N SER A 126 5.58 9.69 26.33
CA SER A 126 6.48 10.77 25.89
C SER A 126 6.26 11.15 24.41
N PHE A 127 6.00 10.17 23.55
CA PHE A 127 5.68 10.47 22.14
C PHE A 127 4.34 11.22 22.02
N LEU A 128 3.34 10.79 22.75
CA LEU A 128 2.03 11.45 22.75
C LEU A 128 2.09 12.85 23.35
N ASP A 129 2.96 13.05 24.36
CA ASP A 129 3.18 14.35 25.03
C ASP A 129 3.83 15.40 24.10
N THR A 130 4.39 15.01 22.94
CA THR A 130 4.85 15.99 21.94
C THR A 130 3.72 16.88 21.43
N GLY A 131 2.48 16.43 21.51
CA GLY A 131 1.30 17.12 21.00
C GLY A 131 0.78 16.55 19.68
N ILE A 132 1.41 15.49 19.14
CA ILE A 132 1.09 14.92 17.82
C ILE A 132 -0.40 14.59 17.67
N MET A 133 -1.08 14.15 18.75
CA MET A 133 -2.50 13.82 18.68
C MET A 133 -3.40 15.04 18.48
N ASP A 134 -3.06 16.15 19.10
CA ASP A 134 -3.77 17.41 18.87
C ASP A 134 -3.54 17.91 17.43
N TRP A 135 -2.31 17.77 16.92
CA TRP A 135 -1.93 18.21 15.58
C TRP A 135 -2.65 17.39 14.50
N LEU A 136 -2.71 16.08 14.67
CA LEU A 136 -3.42 15.20 13.74
C LEU A 136 -4.94 15.41 13.77
N SER A 137 -5.52 15.64 14.95
CA SER A 137 -6.98 15.82 15.11
C SER A 137 -7.47 17.16 14.57
N GLY A 138 -6.62 18.20 14.64
CA GLY A 138 -6.93 19.55 14.12
C GLY A 138 -7.09 19.60 12.60
N LYS A 139 -6.49 18.67 11.86
CA LYS A 139 -6.49 18.58 10.39
C LYS A 139 -5.93 19.81 9.65
N ASP A 140 -5.35 20.75 10.38
CA ASP A 140 -4.84 22.01 9.83
C ASP A 140 -3.33 21.99 9.60
N MET A 141 -2.65 20.90 9.99
CA MET A 141 -1.21 20.74 9.82
C MET A 141 -0.88 19.73 8.73
N SER A 142 -0.01 20.13 7.83
CA SER A 142 0.63 19.21 6.87
C SER A 142 1.70 18.36 7.56
N LEU A 143 2.21 17.32 6.88
CA LEU A 143 3.35 16.54 7.38
C LEU A 143 4.59 17.41 7.58
N ASP A 144 4.79 18.43 6.74
CA ASP A 144 5.90 19.39 6.87
C ASP A 144 5.73 20.27 8.12
N ASP A 145 4.50 20.71 8.42
CA ASP A 145 4.24 21.47 9.63
C ASP A 145 4.51 20.65 10.89
N ILE A 146 4.13 19.37 10.90
CA ILE A 146 4.41 18.45 12.00
C ILE A 146 5.92 18.22 12.14
N ASN A 147 6.64 18.02 11.03
CA ASN A 147 8.08 17.90 11.02
C ASN A 147 8.74 19.16 11.65
N ASN A 148 8.34 20.34 11.22
CA ASN A 148 8.85 21.60 11.74
C ASN A 148 8.50 21.81 13.20
N ALA A 149 7.36 21.31 13.66
CA ALA A 149 6.98 21.34 15.07
C ALA A 149 7.94 20.48 15.92
N TRP A 150 8.25 19.27 15.49
CA TRP A 150 9.24 18.43 16.18
C TRP A 150 10.65 19.02 16.15
N LEU A 151 11.10 19.57 15.02
CA LEU A 151 12.38 20.26 14.92
C LEU A 151 12.44 21.43 15.92
N SER A 152 11.36 22.22 16.00
CA SER A 152 11.27 23.30 17.00
C SER A 152 11.33 22.79 18.45
N GLN A 153 10.71 21.66 18.76
CA GLN A 153 10.80 21.05 20.09
C GLN A 153 12.21 20.57 20.40
N ILE A 154 12.91 19.97 19.43
CA ILE A 154 14.30 19.54 19.57
C ILE A 154 15.21 20.74 19.84
N ASP A 155 15.11 21.80 19.03
CA ASP A 155 16.00 22.94 19.06
C ASP A 155 15.72 23.89 20.25
N ASN A 156 14.44 24.14 20.53
CA ASN A 156 14.01 25.22 21.43
C ASN A 156 13.35 24.71 22.72
N GLY A 157 13.21 23.39 22.88
CA GLY A 157 12.55 22.77 24.02
C GLY A 157 11.03 22.94 24.05
N SER A 158 10.43 23.55 23.04
CA SER A 158 8.98 23.68 22.88
C SER A 158 8.60 24.18 21.50
N VAL A 159 7.31 24.01 21.16
CA VAL A 159 6.70 24.63 19.98
C VAL A 159 5.36 25.26 20.36
N THR A 160 5.01 26.40 19.76
CA THR A 160 3.70 27.01 19.92
C THR A 160 2.92 26.93 18.62
N ILE A 161 1.72 26.36 18.69
CA ILE A 161 0.80 26.18 17.56
C ILE A 161 -0.53 26.80 17.95
N GLY A 162 -0.92 27.86 17.26
CA GLY A 162 -2.05 28.70 17.68
C GLY A 162 -1.78 29.31 19.08
N ASP A 163 -2.72 29.10 19.98
CA ASP A 163 -2.65 29.61 21.36
C ASP A 163 -2.06 28.59 22.36
N LYS A 164 -1.65 27.40 21.89
CA LYS A 164 -1.18 26.32 22.75
C LYS A 164 0.32 26.07 22.58
N THR A 165 1.04 26.01 23.72
CA THR A 165 2.46 25.67 23.75
C THR A 165 2.61 24.19 24.17
N TYR A 166 3.41 23.46 23.40
CA TYR A 166 3.76 22.06 23.64
C TYR A 166 5.24 21.99 24.02
N PRO A 167 5.56 21.75 25.28
CA PRO A 167 6.94 21.56 25.70
C PRO A 167 7.51 20.25 25.13
N ALA A 168 8.80 20.24 24.86
CA ALA A 168 9.48 19.00 24.51
C ALA A 168 9.48 18.05 25.72
N PRO A 169 9.15 16.76 25.53
CA PRO A 169 9.36 15.75 26.55
C PRO A 169 10.83 15.65 26.98
N ALA A 170 11.07 15.27 28.22
CA ALA A 170 12.45 15.25 28.80
C ALA A 170 13.41 14.33 28.01
N ASN A 171 12.87 13.27 27.36
CA ASN A 171 13.60 12.33 26.53
C ASN A 171 13.47 12.59 25.03
N MET A 172 13.16 13.83 24.62
CA MET A 172 12.96 14.21 23.22
C MET A 172 14.13 13.75 22.34
N ASN A 173 15.38 14.02 22.76
CA ASN A 173 16.59 13.64 22.03
C ASN A 173 16.91 12.14 22.04
N GLU A 174 16.17 11.32 22.80
CA GLU A 174 16.23 9.87 22.70
C GLU A 174 15.24 9.33 21.66
N MET A 175 14.10 10.02 21.52
CA MET A 175 13.04 9.64 20.58
C MET A 175 13.31 10.13 19.17
N PHE A 176 13.91 11.32 19.03
CA PHE A 176 14.10 11.98 17.74
C PHE A 176 15.54 12.46 17.54
N PHE A 177 15.93 12.52 16.28
CA PHE A 177 17.16 13.18 15.84
C PHE A 177 16.92 13.87 14.49
N GLU A 178 17.75 14.86 14.20
CA GLU A 178 17.68 15.60 12.94
C GLU A 178 18.59 14.99 11.89
N GLN A 179 18.14 14.98 10.67
CA GLN A 179 18.96 14.57 9.54
C GLN A 179 18.66 15.44 8.31
N GLU A 180 19.71 15.91 7.65
CA GLU A 180 19.58 16.50 6.32
C GLU A 180 19.34 15.39 5.29
N VAL A 181 18.33 15.58 4.45
CA VAL A 181 17.99 14.71 3.34
C VAL A 181 17.91 15.51 2.05
N PRO A 182 18.09 14.88 0.86
CA PRO A 182 17.89 15.58 -0.40
C PRO A 182 16.51 16.21 -0.50
N GLY A 183 16.46 17.48 -0.92
CA GLY A 183 15.21 18.17 -1.17
C GLY A 183 14.56 17.68 -2.47
N MET A 184 13.25 17.86 -2.57
CA MET A 184 12.42 17.36 -3.69
C MET A 184 12.85 17.88 -5.07
N ILE A 185 13.39 19.10 -5.13
CA ILE A 185 13.78 19.76 -6.39
C ILE A 185 15.25 20.19 -6.38
N TRP A 186 15.68 20.84 -5.29
CA TRP A 186 17.04 21.38 -5.11
C TRP A 186 17.46 21.41 -3.64
N GLY A 187 18.75 21.20 -3.38
CA GLY A 187 19.34 21.37 -2.06
C GLY A 187 19.00 20.22 -1.11
N THR A 188 19.07 20.54 0.18
CA THR A 188 18.74 19.64 1.29
C THR A 188 17.61 20.22 2.13
N THR A 189 16.90 19.35 2.82
CA THR A 189 15.93 19.72 3.86
C THR A 189 16.24 18.94 5.12
N THR A 190 16.00 19.55 6.27
CA THR A 190 16.13 18.88 7.57
C THR A 190 14.83 18.21 7.93
N VAL A 191 14.90 16.94 8.31
CA VAL A 191 13.76 16.17 8.77
C VAL A 191 14.03 15.57 10.14
N ALA A 192 12.97 15.47 10.95
CA ALA A 192 12.99 14.75 12.20
C ALA A 192 12.80 13.27 11.93
N TRP A 193 13.79 12.47 12.33
CA TRP A 193 13.70 11.02 12.37
C TRP A 193 13.33 10.57 13.77
N ALA A 194 12.60 9.46 13.87
CA ALA A 194 12.28 8.87 15.16
C ALA A 194 12.88 7.48 15.33
N MET A 195 13.07 7.12 16.62
CA MET A 195 13.48 5.79 17.04
C MET A 195 12.24 4.97 17.43
N LEU A 196 11.89 3.94 16.66
CA LEU A 196 10.69 3.11 16.89
C LEU A 196 10.66 2.51 18.29
N ASN A 197 11.80 2.02 18.79
CA ASN A 197 11.93 1.46 20.12
C ASN A 197 11.76 2.50 21.25
N LYS A 198 11.62 3.80 20.93
CA LYS A 198 11.40 4.89 21.87
C LYS A 198 10.01 5.51 21.73
N ILE A 199 9.49 5.57 20.51
CA ILE A 199 8.15 6.11 20.28
C ILE A 199 7.04 5.09 20.53
N PHE A 200 7.28 3.80 20.34
CA PHE A 200 6.34 2.76 20.73
C PHE A 200 6.43 2.40 22.21
N THR A 201 5.34 1.84 22.76
CA THR A 201 5.42 1.15 24.05
C THR A 201 6.35 -0.06 23.94
N PRO A 202 7.12 -0.39 24.99
CA PRO A 202 8.00 -1.58 24.93
C PRO A 202 7.26 -2.89 24.63
N GLY A 203 6.01 -3.00 25.07
CA GLY A 203 5.17 -4.18 24.80
C GLY A 203 4.85 -4.30 23.33
N PHE A 204 4.32 -3.25 22.70
CA PHE A 204 3.97 -3.25 21.28
C PHE A 204 5.21 -3.38 20.39
N TYR A 205 6.30 -2.67 20.72
CA TYR A 205 7.56 -2.80 19.98
C TYR A 205 8.06 -4.25 19.97
N ASN A 206 8.13 -4.89 21.15
CA ASN A 206 8.59 -6.28 21.24
C ASN A 206 7.63 -7.26 20.53
N TYR A 207 6.32 -7.02 20.60
CA TYR A 207 5.34 -7.82 19.87
C TYR A 207 5.56 -7.72 18.36
N MET A 208 5.70 -6.51 17.82
CA MET A 208 5.89 -6.29 16.37
C MET A 208 7.26 -6.75 15.88
N LYS A 209 8.27 -6.82 16.74
CA LYS A 209 9.62 -7.28 16.38
C LYS A 209 9.74 -8.82 16.34
N ASP A 210 8.84 -9.56 16.99
CA ASP A 210 8.90 -11.02 17.00
C ASP A 210 8.58 -11.61 15.62
N PRO A 211 9.54 -12.29 14.96
CA PRO A 211 9.30 -12.88 13.64
C PRO A 211 8.15 -13.89 13.60
N ALA A 212 7.80 -14.51 14.73
CA ALA A 212 6.69 -15.46 14.80
C ALA A 212 5.34 -14.79 14.46
N HIS A 213 5.17 -13.51 14.77
CA HIS A 213 3.96 -12.76 14.45
C HIS A 213 3.84 -12.40 12.97
N PHE A 214 4.94 -12.36 12.21
CA PHE A 214 4.89 -12.07 10.77
C PHE A 214 4.42 -13.22 9.91
N LEU A 215 4.48 -14.43 10.41
CA LEU A 215 4.08 -15.66 9.71
C LEU A 215 2.61 -16.02 9.93
N SER A 216 1.90 -15.31 10.80
CA SER A 216 0.52 -15.58 11.15
C SER A 216 -0.37 -14.38 10.84
N THR A 217 -1.63 -14.65 10.48
CA THR A 217 -2.68 -13.63 10.47
C THR A 217 -3.46 -13.82 11.77
N PRO A 218 -3.23 -12.98 12.77
CA PRO A 218 -3.96 -13.12 14.03
C PRO A 218 -5.45 -12.81 13.80
N ALA A 219 -6.30 -13.51 14.55
CA ALA A 219 -7.70 -13.10 14.66
C ALA A 219 -7.81 -11.90 15.61
N MET A 220 -8.87 -11.13 15.48
CA MET A 220 -9.21 -10.11 16.48
C MET A 220 -9.63 -10.80 17.76
N THR A 221 -8.92 -10.55 18.86
CA THR A 221 -9.09 -11.24 20.16
C THR A 221 -9.52 -10.31 21.28
N GLY A 222 -9.42 -9.00 21.06
CA GLY A 222 -9.56 -7.97 22.10
C GLY A 222 -8.21 -7.60 22.76
N ASP A 223 -7.12 -8.29 22.42
CA ASP A 223 -5.77 -7.84 22.77
C ASP A 223 -5.32 -6.73 21.80
N ALA A 224 -4.83 -5.64 22.36
CA ALA A 224 -4.51 -4.45 21.57
C ALA A 224 -3.47 -4.73 20.48
N TYR A 225 -2.47 -5.54 20.76
CA TYR A 225 -1.38 -5.79 19.83
C TYR A 225 -1.79 -6.75 18.71
N GLU A 226 -2.52 -7.82 19.07
CA GLU A 226 -3.07 -8.77 18.10
C GLU A 226 -4.09 -8.11 17.19
N ASP A 227 -4.94 -7.26 17.74
CA ASP A 227 -5.97 -6.55 16.98
C ASP A 227 -5.37 -5.53 16.03
N MET A 228 -4.34 -4.77 16.45
CA MET A 228 -3.63 -3.85 15.55
C MET A 228 -2.90 -4.62 14.44
N HIS A 229 -2.22 -5.70 14.77
CA HIS A 229 -1.57 -6.56 13.78
C HIS A 229 -2.60 -7.10 12.77
N SER A 230 -3.73 -7.62 13.26
CA SER A 230 -4.83 -8.09 12.41
C SER A 230 -5.37 -6.99 11.49
N ALA A 231 -5.54 -5.77 11.99
CA ALA A 231 -5.99 -4.63 11.20
C ALA A 231 -4.98 -4.22 10.13
N LEU A 232 -3.68 -4.22 10.43
CA LEU A 232 -2.63 -3.95 9.46
C LEU A 232 -2.59 -5.00 8.35
N VAL A 233 -2.71 -6.29 8.70
CA VAL A 233 -2.78 -7.39 7.72
C VAL A 233 -4.05 -7.30 6.87
N ALA A 234 -5.18 -6.93 7.43
CA ALA A 234 -6.44 -6.77 6.68
C ALA A 234 -6.36 -5.66 5.61
N ASN A 235 -5.46 -4.69 5.78
CA ASN A 235 -5.19 -3.64 4.80
C ASN A 235 -4.10 -4.00 3.77
N ASN A 236 -3.56 -5.20 3.81
CA ASN A 236 -2.66 -5.72 2.80
C ASN A 236 -3.38 -5.83 1.44
N VAL A 237 -2.80 -5.24 0.41
CA VAL A 237 -3.34 -5.28 -0.95
C VAL A 237 -2.60 -6.26 -1.85
N CYS A 238 -1.58 -6.97 -1.35
CA CYS A 238 -0.83 -7.98 -2.09
C CYS A 238 -1.54 -9.33 -2.13
N THR A 239 -2.18 -9.71 -1.02
CA THR A 239 -2.70 -11.07 -0.81
C THR A 239 -4.23 -11.17 -0.93
N GLY A 240 -4.74 -12.41 -0.99
CA GLY A 240 -6.18 -12.69 -0.93
C GLY A 240 -6.93 -12.47 -2.25
N TRP A 241 -6.24 -12.25 -3.36
CA TRP A 241 -6.82 -12.12 -4.68
C TRP A 241 -5.80 -12.49 -5.78
N GLN A 242 -6.28 -12.71 -6.98
CA GLN A 242 -5.46 -12.91 -8.17
C GLN A 242 -5.83 -11.82 -9.18
N PRO A 243 -4.90 -10.91 -9.53
CA PRO A 243 -5.16 -9.88 -10.55
C PRO A 243 -5.57 -10.46 -11.90
N LEU A 244 -6.59 -9.87 -12.50
CA LEU A 244 -7.07 -10.21 -13.84
C LEU A 244 -6.49 -9.28 -14.91
N HIS A 245 -6.04 -8.09 -14.53
CA HIS A 245 -5.44 -7.10 -15.41
C HIS A 245 -4.00 -6.83 -14.99
N ARG A 246 -3.21 -6.37 -15.95
CA ARG A 246 -1.79 -6.09 -15.73
C ARG A 246 -1.54 -4.95 -14.76
N ILE A 247 -0.45 -5.08 -14.01
CA ILE A 247 0.03 -4.09 -13.05
C ILE A 247 1.46 -3.70 -13.44
N GLN A 248 1.67 -2.42 -13.67
CA GLN A 248 2.99 -1.84 -13.81
C GLN A 248 3.40 -1.22 -12.48
N PHE A 249 4.48 -1.70 -11.91
CA PHE A 249 5.11 -1.08 -10.75
C PHE A 249 6.25 -0.15 -11.17
N ALA A 250 6.45 0.89 -10.38
CA ALA A 250 7.62 1.75 -10.40
C ALA A 250 8.04 1.94 -8.94
N HIS A 251 8.90 1.07 -8.41
CA HIS A 251 9.25 1.07 -6.99
C HIS A 251 10.77 1.20 -6.83
N SER A 252 11.19 2.21 -6.07
CA SER A 252 12.61 2.46 -5.83
C SER A 252 13.17 1.55 -4.72
N LYS A 253 14.35 1.02 -4.95
CA LYS A 253 15.11 0.31 -3.90
C LYS A 253 15.72 1.27 -2.88
N GLY A 254 15.88 2.55 -3.26
CA GLY A 254 16.37 3.62 -2.40
C GLY A 254 15.30 4.28 -1.53
N ASP A 255 14.07 3.80 -1.58
CA ASP A 255 12.96 4.37 -0.82
C ASP A 255 13.00 3.92 0.66
N MET A 256 13.28 4.90 1.54
CA MET A 256 13.32 4.68 3.00
C MET A 256 11.98 4.96 3.69
N ILE A 257 11.00 5.53 2.98
CA ILE A 257 9.67 5.83 3.53
C ILE A 257 8.72 4.67 3.25
N VAL A 258 8.72 4.20 2.01
CA VAL A 258 7.96 3.03 1.58
C VAL A 258 8.93 2.01 1.00
N PRO A 259 9.49 1.14 1.82
CA PRO A 259 10.59 0.28 1.42
C PRO A 259 10.22 -0.68 0.29
N TYR A 260 11.21 -1.02 -0.54
CA TYR A 260 11.08 -1.94 -1.68
C TYR A 260 10.52 -3.32 -1.29
N GLY A 261 10.61 -3.68 -0.01
CA GLY A 261 9.97 -4.86 0.56
C GLY A 261 8.46 -4.94 0.29
N ASN A 262 7.80 -3.81 0.05
CA ASN A 262 6.39 -3.78 -0.36
C ASN A 262 6.17 -4.39 -1.75
N TYR A 263 7.04 -4.09 -2.72
CA TYR A 263 7.00 -4.74 -4.03
C TYR A 263 7.33 -6.23 -3.91
N LEU A 264 8.33 -6.58 -3.11
CA LEU A 264 8.70 -7.99 -2.92
C LEU A 264 7.61 -8.81 -2.22
N ALA A 265 6.88 -8.21 -1.28
CA ALA A 265 5.70 -8.87 -0.68
C ALA A 265 4.62 -9.17 -1.74
N PHE A 266 4.45 -8.29 -2.73
CA PHE A 266 3.58 -8.56 -3.87
C PHE A 266 4.12 -9.71 -4.74
N CYS A 267 5.43 -9.73 -5.02
CA CYS A 267 6.06 -10.82 -5.77
C CYS A 267 5.93 -12.17 -5.06
N GLU A 268 6.15 -12.17 -3.73
CA GLU A 268 6.00 -13.39 -2.92
C GLU A 268 4.57 -13.92 -2.94
N ALA A 269 3.58 -13.04 -2.90
CA ALA A 269 2.18 -13.41 -3.03
C ALA A 269 1.81 -13.96 -4.43
N HIS A 270 2.60 -13.60 -5.45
CA HIS A 270 2.31 -13.88 -6.86
C HIS A 270 3.56 -14.37 -7.64
N PRO A 271 4.21 -15.47 -7.23
CA PRO A 271 5.54 -15.85 -7.70
C PRO A 271 5.61 -16.18 -9.20
N ASP A 272 4.51 -16.54 -9.83
CA ASP A 272 4.46 -16.99 -11.22
C ASP A 272 4.04 -15.87 -12.19
N GLY A 273 4.00 -14.61 -11.75
CA GLY A 273 3.38 -13.52 -12.50
C GLY A 273 4.32 -12.45 -13.06
N GLU A 274 5.59 -12.44 -12.63
CA GLU A 274 6.55 -11.41 -13.04
C GLU A 274 6.81 -11.47 -14.55
N ASP A 275 6.85 -10.30 -15.19
CA ASP A 275 6.96 -10.08 -16.63
C ASP A 275 5.76 -10.57 -17.48
N ASP A 276 4.84 -11.30 -16.91
CA ASP A 276 3.66 -11.80 -17.60
C ASP A 276 2.44 -10.88 -17.39
N TRP A 277 2.04 -10.69 -16.14
CA TRP A 277 0.92 -9.81 -15.80
C TRP A 277 1.26 -8.74 -14.75
N TYR A 278 2.46 -8.75 -14.15
CA TYR A 278 3.02 -7.60 -13.47
C TYR A 278 4.51 -7.47 -13.78
N ARG A 279 5.03 -6.26 -13.68
CA ARG A 279 6.46 -5.97 -13.82
C ARG A 279 6.83 -4.69 -13.07
N VAL A 280 8.13 -4.48 -12.82
CA VAL A 280 8.65 -3.27 -12.20
C VAL A 280 9.56 -2.49 -13.16
N ASP A 281 9.44 -1.16 -13.14
CA ASP A 281 10.44 -0.30 -13.77
C ASP A 281 11.59 -0.03 -12.80
N ASN A 282 12.75 -0.60 -13.08
CA ASN A 282 13.95 -0.46 -12.28
C ASN A 282 14.73 0.85 -12.51
N THR A 283 14.26 1.76 -13.36
CA THR A 283 14.95 3.03 -13.62
C THR A 283 14.85 4.03 -12.46
N PHE A 284 14.07 3.70 -11.45
CA PHE A 284 13.95 4.50 -10.22
C PHE A 284 14.78 3.92 -9.06
N SER A 285 15.56 2.86 -9.29
CA SER A 285 16.11 1.97 -8.26
C SER A 285 17.03 2.62 -7.21
N ASP A 286 17.54 3.80 -7.47
CA ASP A 286 18.54 4.51 -6.66
C ASP A 286 18.01 5.83 -6.06
N LYS A 287 16.71 6.09 -6.17
CA LYS A 287 16.10 7.32 -5.70
C LYS A 287 15.46 7.13 -4.32
N ASP A 288 15.57 8.16 -3.48
CA ASP A 288 14.73 8.25 -2.29
C ASP A 288 13.27 8.48 -2.69
N HIS A 289 12.35 8.34 -1.74
CA HIS A 289 10.90 8.43 -1.96
C HIS A 289 10.46 9.70 -2.72
N LEU A 290 10.97 10.86 -2.33
CA LEU A 290 10.55 12.14 -2.92
C LEU A 290 11.09 12.31 -4.35
N ASN A 291 12.35 11.93 -4.56
CA ASN A 291 12.98 11.98 -5.88
C ASN A 291 12.42 10.90 -6.82
N ALA A 292 12.04 9.73 -6.31
CA ALA A 292 11.33 8.71 -7.06
C ALA A 292 9.93 9.21 -7.46
N GLY A 293 9.20 9.87 -6.55
CA GLY A 293 7.91 10.49 -6.85
C GLY A 293 7.99 11.55 -7.93
N THR A 294 9.00 12.42 -7.85
CA THR A 294 9.28 13.41 -8.90
C THR A 294 9.54 12.72 -10.25
N ALA A 295 10.40 11.69 -10.26
CA ALA A 295 10.69 10.93 -11.48
C ALA A 295 9.45 10.20 -12.00
N PHE A 296 8.61 9.64 -11.13
CA PHE A 296 7.34 9.02 -11.50
C PHE A 296 6.42 10.01 -12.20
N VAL A 297 6.19 11.20 -11.63
CA VAL A 297 5.37 12.25 -12.23
C VAL A 297 5.95 12.71 -13.57
N MET A 298 7.27 12.91 -13.64
CA MET A 298 7.93 13.31 -14.89
C MET A 298 7.89 12.22 -15.96
N SER A 299 7.84 10.95 -15.58
CA SER A 299 7.71 9.81 -16.50
C SER A 299 6.33 9.77 -17.18
N LEU A 300 5.31 10.41 -16.61
CA LEU A 300 3.99 10.54 -17.23
C LEU A 300 4.05 11.22 -18.60
N GLY A 301 5.07 12.05 -18.84
CA GLY A 301 5.30 12.69 -20.14
C GLY A 301 6.12 11.85 -21.14
N THR A 302 6.84 10.83 -20.70
CA THR A 302 7.81 10.09 -21.53
C THR A 302 7.56 8.59 -21.59
N LYS A 303 7.36 7.93 -20.47
CA LYS A 303 7.19 6.47 -20.36
C LYS A 303 5.74 6.02 -20.23
N PHE A 304 4.86 6.96 -19.97
CA PHE A 304 3.45 6.69 -19.71
C PHE A 304 2.77 5.88 -20.82
N PHE A 305 3.05 6.24 -22.08
CA PHE A 305 2.52 5.48 -23.21
C PHE A 305 3.00 4.04 -23.21
N ASP A 306 4.28 3.78 -22.92
CA ASP A 306 4.83 2.43 -22.90
C ASP A 306 4.21 1.59 -21.79
N TYR A 307 3.97 2.20 -20.60
CA TYR A 307 3.32 1.51 -19.49
C TYR A 307 1.89 1.14 -19.84
N PHE A 308 1.08 2.09 -20.30
CA PHE A 308 -0.30 1.82 -20.67
C PHE A 308 -0.41 0.92 -21.90
N GLN A 309 0.46 1.04 -22.86
CA GLN A 309 0.49 0.14 -24.02
C GLN A 309 0.77 -1.30 -23.56
N TRP A 310 1.71 -1.50 -22.63
CA TRP A 310 1.97 -2.83 -22.07
C TRP A 310 0.80 -3.35 -21.23
N ILE A 311 0.22 -2.52 -20.37
CA ILE A 311 -0.95 -2.89 -19.55
C ILE A 311 -2.10 -3.31 -20.47
N ASP A 312 -2.41 -2.53 -21.48
CA ASP A 312 -3.55 -2.74 -22.38
C ASP A 312 -3.35 -3.89 -23.37
N ALA A 313 -2.11 -4.21 -23.73
CA ALA A 313 -1.80 -5.31 -24.67
C ALA A 313 -2.22 -6.69 -24.16
N ALA A 314 -2.46 -6.84 -22.86
CA ALA A 314 -3.00 -8.03 -22.23
C ALA A 314 -4.50 -7.92 -21.94
N ALA A 315 -5.26 -7.23 -22.81
CA ALA A 315 -6.71 -7.38 -22.74
C ALA A 315 -7.03 -8.89 -22.73
N PRO A 316 -7.89 -9.36 -21.81
CA PRO A 316 -8.15 -10.78 -21.66
C PRO A 316 -8.51 -11.35 -23.02
N THR A 317 -7.62 -12.18 -23.58
CA THR A 317 -8.04 -13.05 -24.66
C THR A 317 -9.19 -13.87 -24.07
N ASP A 318 -10.33 -13.92 -24.69
CA ASP A 318 -11.64 -14.47 -24.32
C ASP A 318 -11.73 -15.74 -23.43
N VAL A 319 -10.67 -16.08 -22.72
CA VAL A 319 -10.67 -17.07 -21.66
C VAL A 319 -10.93 -16.31 -20.35
N LYS A 320 -12.20 -16.10 -20.02
CA LYS A 320 -12.61 -15.75 -18.65
C LYS A 320 -12.11 -16.85 -17.72
N THR A 321 -10.90 -16.67 -17.20
CA THR A 321 -10.44 -17.44 -16.06
C THR A 321 -11.28 -16.94 -14.89
N VAL A 322 -12.29 -17.69 -14.50
CA VAL A 322 -13.14 -17.37 -13.35
C VAL A 322 -12.30 -17.61 -12.10
N TYR A 323 -11.40 -16.68 -11.78
CA TYR A 323 -10.77 -16.58 -10.49
C TYR A 323 -11.60 -15.61 -9.64
N GLY A 324 -12.38 -16.13 -8.73
CA GLY A 324 -13.22 -15.30 -7.87
C GLY A 324 -14.32 -16.05 -7.17
N LEU A 325 -14.29 -17.37 -7.22
CA LEU A 325 -15.09 -18.17 -6.28
C LEU A 325 -14.21 -18.50 -5.07
N PRO A 326 -14.74 -18.38 -3.85
CA PRO A 326 -14.03 -18.86 -2.69
C PRO A 326 -13.57 -20.30 -2.94
N LEU A 327 -12.35 -20.62 -2.52
CA LEU A 327 -11.65 -21.93 -2.68
C LEU A 327 -12.42 -23.16 -2.14
N THR A 328 -13.71 -23.07 -1.93
CA THR A 328 -14.57 -24.12 -1.41
C THR A 328 -15.34 -24.91 -2.49
N VAL A 329 -15.14 -24.65 -3.77
CA VAL A 329 -15.76 -25.45 -4.83
C VAL A 329 -14.78 -26.46 -5.40
N TYR A 330 -14.26 -27.32 -4.56
CA TYR A 330 -13.62 -28.56 -5.01
C TYR A 330 -14.66 -29.42 -5.75
N GLY A 331 -14.42 -29.67 -7.04
CA GLY A 331 -15.21 -30.59 -7.83
C GLY A 331 -16.07 -29.99 -8.95
N SER A 332 -15.99 -28.70 -9.23
CA SER A 332 -16.73 -28.14 -10.37
C SER A 332 -15.97 -28.28 -11.67
N VAL A 333 -16.67 -28.78 -12.69
CA VAL A 333 -16.17 -28.96 -14.06
C VAL A 333 -16.95 -28.05 -14.99
N TYR A 334 -16.26 -27.35 -15.88
CA TYR A 334 -16.86 -26.46 -16.87
C TYR A 334 -16.40 -26.82 -18.26
N ASP A 335 -17.25 -26.62 -19.24
CA ASP A 335 -16.87 -26.69 -20.65
C ASP A 335 -16.17 -25.38 -21.10
N LEU A 336 -15.71 -25.34 -22.35
CA LEU A 336 -15.05 -24.14 -22.91
C LEU A 336 -15.98 -22.92 -23.06
N GLN A 337 -17.29 -23.12 -22.99
CA GLN A 337 -18.30 -22.07 -23.00
C GLN A 337 -18.64 -21.57 -21.58
N GLY A 338 -17.93 -22.08 -20.56
CA GLY A 338 -18.12 -21.66 -19.16
C GLY A 338 -19.36 -22.27 -18.50
N ARG A 339 -20.02 -23.27 -19.12
CA ARG A 339 -21.17 -23.94 -18.53
C ARG A 339 -20.70 -25.02 -17.55
N LYS A 340 -21.25 -24.96 -16.33
CA LYS A 340 -20.98 -25.97 -15.30
C LYS A 340 -21.57 -27.32 -15.68
N LEU A 341 -20.74 -28.35 -15.66
CA LEU A 341 -21.17 -29.73 -15.92
C LEU A 341 -21.58 -30.42 -14.61
N GLN A 342 -22.59 -31.24 -14.67
CA GLN A 342 -22.97 -32.12 -13.55
C GLN A 342 -22.16 -33.42 -13.62
N GLY A 343 -21.05 -33.46 -12.88
CA GLY A 343 -20.16 -34.61 -12.78
C GLY A 343 -18.94 -34.56 -13.68
N LYS A 344 -18.19 -35.66 -13.75
CA LYS A 344 -17.00 -35.78 -14.62
C LYS A 344 -17.39 -35.79 -16.09
N PRO A 345 -16.65 -35.09 -16.96
CA PRO A 345 -16.93 -35.14 -18.40
C PRO A 345 -16.71 -36.57 -18.95
N THR A 346 -17.67 -37.03 -19.68
CA THR A 346 -17.65 -38.36 -20.33
C THR A 346 -17.29 -38.30 -21.83
N GLN A 347 -17.29 -37.09 -22.38
CA GLN A 347 -16.91 -36.88 -23.79
C GLN A 347 -15.48 -36.40 -23.90
N LYS A 348 -14.79 -36.81 -24.96
CA LYS A 348 -13.45 -36.30 -25.29
C LYS A 348 -13.54 -34.80 -25.55
N GLY A 349 -12.66 -34.05 -24.92
CA GLY A 349 -12.68 -32.60 -25.06
C GLY A 349 -11.77 -31.89 -24.09
N ILE A 350 -11.81 -30.57 -24.15
CA ILE A 350 -11.08 -29.70 -23.23
C ILE A 350 -12.09 -29.14 -22.21
N TYR A 351 -11.75 -29.24 -20.94
CA TYR A 351 -12.57 -28.84 -19.80
C TYR A 351 -11.75 -28.02 -18.81
N ILE A 352 -12.41 -27.24 -18.03
CA ILE A 352 -11.80 -26.56 -16.86
C ILE A 352 -12.21 -27.36 -15.62
N MET A 353 -11.26 -28.03 -15.01
CA MET A 353 -11.46 -28.81 -13.79
C MET A 353 -10.58 -28.26 -12.68
N ASN A 354 -11.19 -27.84 -11.58
CA ASN A 354 -10.47 -27.23 -10.45
C ASN A 354 -9.59 -26.04 -10.88
N GLY A 355 -10.11 -25.17 -11.76
CA GLY A 355 -9.38 -24.02 -12.29
C GLY A 355 -8.26 -24.35 -13.29
N ARG A 356 -8.07 -25.61 -13.66
CA ARG A 356 -7.03 -26.04 -14.62
C ARG A 356 -7.63 -26.60 -15.90
N LYS A 357 -6.99 -26.25 -17.03
CA LYS A 357 -7.31 -26.85 -18.34
C LYS A 357 -6.97 -28.34 -18.30
N THR A 358 -7.97 -29.17 -18.51
CA THR A 358 -7.84 -30.63 -18.51
C THR A 358 -8.32 -31.19 -19.85
N ILE A 359 -7.53 -32.08 -20.45
CA ILE A 359 -7.91 -32.78 -21.68
C ILE A 359 -8.44 -34.15 -21.29
N VAL A 360 -9.71 -34.42 -21.62
CA VAL A 360 -10.30 -35.73 -21.51
C VAL A 360 -10.12 -36.41 -22.88
N LYS A 361 -9.37 -37.52 -22.90
CA LYS A 361 -9.03 -38.29 -24.12
C LYS A 361 -10.08 -39.35 -24.44
#